data_c635f190cf96b916dbd487e108739c52
#
_entry.id   c635f190cf96b916dbd487e108739c52
#
_cell.length_a   1.000
_cell.length_b   1.000
_cell.length_c   1.000
_cell.angle_alpha   90.00
_cell.angle_beta   90.00
_cell.angle_gamma   90.00
#
_symmetry.space_group_name_H-M   'P 1'
#
loop_
_entity.id
_entity.type
_entity.pdbx_description
1 polymer ?
#
loop_
_entity_poly.entity_id
_entity_poly.type
_entity_poly.pdbx_seq_one_letter_code
_entity_poly.pdbx_strand_id
1 'polypeptide(L)'
;TAGRLRDILVREGDFVKTGQVLAQMDTAQLEARKRQAEAQLRRAKIAIDTAHSLVAQREAEKTSALAVVEQRKAQLDSASKTNARSKQLLTGNAVSQQIVDDSEAAEQSARATLASAQASLAASDAAINAAKAQIVDAEAAVDAAQADIESIETDIADATLKSPRDGRVQYRIAQPGEVLSAGGRVLNLVDLGDVYMT
;
A
#
# COMPACT_ATOMS: atom_id res chain seq x y z
N THR A 1 -28.90 -5.85 -5.97
CA THR A 1 -28.22 -7.16 -5.92
C THR A 1 -29.20 -8.27 -6.26
N ALA A 2 -28.75 -9.33 -7.00
CA ALA A 2 -29.50 -10.56 -7.15
C ALA A 2 -29.20 -11.48 -5.96
N GLY A 3 -30.20 -12.21 -5.45
CA GLY A 3 -29.97 -13.09 -4.32
C GLY A 3 -31.22 -13.82 -3.85
N ARG A 4 -31.07 -14.68 -2.85
CA ARG A 4 -32.16 -15.39 -2.23
C ARG A 4 -32.80 -14.53 -1.14
N LEU A 5 -34.12 -14.39 -1.16
CA LEU A 5 -34.87 -13.71 -0.13
C LEU A 5 -34.91 -14.57 1.13
N ARG A 6 -34.36 -14.09 2.26
CA ARG A 6 -34.33 -14.81 3.52
C ARG A 6 -35.65 -14.67 4.28
N ASP A 7 -36.01 -13.40 4.55
CA ASP A 7 -37.20 -13.10 5.34
C ASP A 7 -37.87 -11.83 4.82
N ILE A 8 -39.23 -11.76 5.01
CA ILE A 8 -40.05 -10.56 4.82
C ILE A 8 -40.64 -10.21 6.19
N LEU A 9 -40.29 -9.02 6.69
CA LEU A 9 -40.62 -8.58 8.06
C LEU A 9 -41.94 -7.81 8.16
N VAL A 10 -42.61 -7.58 7.02
CA VAL A 10 -43.88 -6.82 6.95
C VAL A 10 -44.97 -7.65 6.30
N ARG A 11 -46.20 -7.36 6.67
CA ARG A 11 -47.41 -7.98 6.14
C ARG A 11 -48.17 -7.03 5.21
N GLU A 12 -49.03 -7.59 4.40
CA GLU A 12 -49.98 -6.80 3.60
C GLU A 12 -50.91 -5.98 4.52
N GLY A 13 -51.05 -4.70 4.20
CA GLY A 13 -51.79 -3.76 4.98
C GLY A 13 -51.02 -3.01 6.07
N ASP A 14 -49.76 -3.42 6.36
CA ASP A 14 -48.93 -2.74 7.36
C ASP A 14 -48.55 -1.33 6.88
N PHE A 15 -48.51 -0.37 7.81
CA PHE A 15 -47.95 0.95 7.59
C PHE A 15 -46.46 0.91 7.90
N VAL A 16 -45.63 1.42 6.98
CA VAL A 16 -44.18 1.43 7.09
C VAL A 16 -43.65 2.85 6.99
N LYS A 17 -42.59 3.13 7.74
CA LYS A 17 -41.91 4.43 7.76
C LYS A 17 -40.65 4.39 6.88
N THR A 18 -40.25 5.56 6.42
CA THR A 18 -39.00 5.75 5.72
C THR A 18 -37.83 5.16 6.52
N GLY A 19 -37.00 4.34 5.86
CA GLY A 19 -35.87 3.65 6.48
C GLY A 19 -36.21 2.36 7.24
N GLN A 20 -37.49 2.02 7.41
CA GLN A 20 -37.89 0.76 8.04
C GLN A 20 -37.51 -0.43 7.18
N VAL A 21 -36.92 -1.48 7.81
CA VAL A 21 -36.55 -2.72 7.14
C VAL A 21 -37.81 -3.50 6.74
N LEU A 22 -37.94 -3.81 5.46
CA LEU A 22 -39.09 -4.50 4.87
C LEU A 22 -38.77 -5.99 4.63
N ALA A 23 -37.60 -6.28 4.13
CA ALA A 23 -37.16 -7.63 3.80
C ALA A 23 -35.64 -7.75 3.92
N GLN A 24 -35.17 -8.97 4.08
CA GLN A 24 -33.76 -9.29 4.21
C GLN A 24 -33.38 -10.41 3.26
N MET A 25 -32.35 -10.17 2.46
CA MET A 25 -31.77 -11.19 1.57
C MET A 25 -30.74 -12.03 2.33
N ASP A 26 -30.39 -13.18 1.79
CA ASP A 26 -29.34 -14.04 2.34
C ASP A 26 -27.97 -13.43 2.05
N THR A 27 -27.25 -13.06 3.10
CA THR A 27 -25.93 -12.41 3.05
C THR A 27 -24.77 -13.38 3.30
N ALA A 28 -25.03 -14.67 3.53
CA ALA A 28 -23.99 -15.63 3.95
C ALA A 28 -22.80 -15.69 2.96
N GLN A 29 -23.08 -15.62 1.67
CA GLN A 29 -22.03 -15.61 0.63
C GLN A 29 -21.25 -14.28 0.62
N LEU A 30 -21.92 -13.13 0.81
CA LEU A 30 -21.28 -11.83 0.90
C LEU A 30 -20.41 -11.73 2.15
N GLU A 31 -20.90 -12.22 3.29
CA GLU A 31 -20.11 -12.27 4.52
C GLU A 31 -18.86 -13.17 4.38
N ALA A 32 -18.98 -14.29 3.66
CA ALA A 32 -17.81 -15.13 3.37
C ALA A 32 -16.79 -14.39 2.47
N ARG A 33 -17.26 -13.65 1.46
CA ARG A 33 -16.41 -12.80 0.61
C ARG A 33 -15.76 -11.68 1.43
N LYS A 34 -16.51 -11.04 2.34
CA LYS A 34 -15.96 -10.02 3.24
C LYS A 34 -14.81 -10.57 4.08
N ARG A 35 -14.99 -11.73 4.72
CA ARG A 35 -13.90 -12.39 5.49
C ARG A 35 -12.67 -12.70 4.63
N GLN A 36 -12.87 -13.08 3.37
CA GLN A 36 -11.78 -13.31 2.42
C GLN A 36 -11.05 -12.00 2.10
N ALA A 37 -11.77 -10.91 1.80
CA ALA A 37 -11.19 -9.58 1.54
C ALA A 37 -10.45 -9.04 2.77
N GLU A 38 -11.00 -9.21 3.97
CA GLU A 38 -10.32 -8.85 5.23
C GLU A 38 -9.00 -9.63 5.42
N ALA A 39 -8.96 -10.90 5.01
CA ALA A 39 -7.72 -11.67 5.04
C ALA A 39 -6.68 -11.15 4.03
N GLN A 40 -7.12 -10.68 2.86
CA GLN A 40 -6.25 -10.01 1.89
C GLN A 40 -5.73 -8.67 2.41
N LEU A 41 -6.59 -7.86 3.05
CA LEU A 41 -6.19 -6.62 3.72
C LEU A 41 -5.10 -6.87 4.77
N ARG A 42 -5.27 -7.91 5.61
CA ARG A 42 -4.22 -8.28 6.59
C ARG A 42 -2.90 -8.66 5.92
N ARG A 43 -2.93 -9.37 4.79
CA ARG A 43 -1.72 -9.71 4.01
C ARG A 43 -1.06 -8.46 3.43
N ALA A 44 -1.85 -7.53 2.88
CA ALA A 44 -1.34 -6.27 2.35
C ALA A 44 -0.68 -5.41 3.45
N LYS A 45 -1.25 -5.36 4.66
CA LYS A 45 -0.63 -4.68 5.80
C LYS A 45 0.72 -5.30 6.21
N ILE A 46 0.83 -6.63 6.22
CA ILE A 46 2.10 -7.32 6.49
C ILE A 46 3.15 -6.99 5.40
N ALA A 47 2.73 -6.81 4.15
CA ALA A 47 3.63 -6.42 3.07
C ALA A 47 4.25 -5.02 3.31
N ILE A 48 3.51 -4.07 3.90
CA ILE A 48 4.05 -2.76 4.32
C ILE A 48 5.15 -2.96 5.37
N ASP A 49 4.92 -3.75 6.41
CA ASP A 49 5.91 -4.01 7.45
C ASP A 49 7.19 -4.66 6.88
N THR A 50 7.01 -5.56 5.89
CA THR A 50 8.12 -6.18 5.17
C THR A 50 8.89 -5.16 4.34
N ALA A 51 8.20 -4.26 3.65
CA ALA A 51 8.84 -3.19 2.87
C ALA A 51 9.60 -2.20 3.77
N HIS A 52 9.05 -1.84 4.93
CA HIS A 52 9.76 -1.02 5.93
C HIS A 52 11.04 -1.71 6.44
N SER A 53 10.96 -3.02 6.70
CA SER A 53 12.13 -3.80 7.14
C SER A 53 13.23 -3.82 6.06
N LEU A 54 12.84 -3.90 4.78
CA LEU A 54 13.78 -3.81 3.67
C LEU A 54 14.45 -2.44 3.59
N VAL A 55 13.70 -1.33 3.79
CA VAL A 55 14.28 0.01 3.83
C VAL A 55 15.30 0.11 4.96
N ALA A 56 14.97 -0.36 6.16
CA ALA A 56 15.89 -0.37 7.29
C ALA A 56 17.18 -1.17 7.00
N GLN A 57 17.06 -2.31 6.33
CA GLN A 57 18.22 -3.10 5.88
C GLN A 57 19.09 -2.28 4.90
N ARG A 58 18.51 -1.64 3.89
CA ARG A 58 19.24 -0.82 2.92
C ARG A 58 19.92 0.40 3.55
N GLU A 59 19.30 1.01 4.55
CA GLU A 59 19.89 2.11 5.32
C GLU A 59 21.11 1.64 6.14
N ALA A 60 21.07 0.44 6.71
CA ALA A 60 22.24 -0.16 7.37
C ALA A 60 23.38 -0.46 6.37
N GLU A 61 23.07 -0.96 5.17
CA GLU A 61 24.03 -1.17 4.08
C GLU A 61 24.67 0.17 3.65
N LYS A 62 23.89 1.26 3.51
CA LYS A 62 24.41 2.61 3.24
C LYS A 62 25.37 3.07 4.33
N THR A 63 25.00 2.87 5.61
CA THR A 63 25.88 3.23 6.73
C THR A 63 27.22 2.51 6.66
N SER A 64 27.23 1.24 6.28
CA SER A 64 28.44 0.47 6.03
C SER A 64 29.25 1.04 4.86
N ALA A 65 28.59 1.39 3.74
CA ALA A 65 29.24 2.01 2.59
C ALA A 65 29.87 3.37 2.94
N LEU A 66 29.20 4.19 3.77
CA LEU A 66 29.73 5.45 4.29
C LEU A 66 31.02 5.23 5.07
N ALA A 67 31.08 4.24 5.95
CA ALA A 67 32.29 3.92 6.70
C ALA A 67 33.46 3.55 5.77
N VAL A 68 33.19 2.82 4.69
CA VAL A 68 34.20 2.51 3.66
C VAL A 68 34.67 3.78 2.94
N VAL A 69 33.78 4.71 2.60
CA VAL A 69 34.16 6.01 2.00
C VAL A 69 35.10 6.78 2.93
N GLU A 70 34.77 6.90 4.22
CA GLU A 70 35.64 7.59 5.18
C GLU A 70 37.00 6.90 5.35
N GLN A 71 37.06 5.57 5.33
CA GLN A 71 38.29 4.82 5.34
C GLN A 71 39.15 5.14 4.10
N ARG A 72 38.58 5.13 2.89
CA ARG A 72 39.29 5.44 1.64
C ARG A 72 39.74 6.89 1.56
N LYS A 73 38.93 7.82 2.11
CA LYS A 73 39.28 9.23 2.24
C LYS A 73 40.53 9.43 3.12
N ALA A 74 40.58 8.75 4.28
CA ALA A 74 41.75 8.78 5.13
C ALA A 74 43.03 8.17 4.44
N GLN A 75 42.84 7.10 3.64
CA GLN A 75 43.93 6.53 2.85
C GLN A 75 44.44 7.50 1.79
N LEU A 76 43.53 8.20 1.08
CA LEU A 76 43.91 9.23 0.10
C LEU A 76 44.65 10.40 0.78
N ASP A 77 44.15 10.89 1.92
CA ASP A 77 44.80 11.96 2.69
C ASP A 77 46.24 11.57 3.09
N SER A 78 46.44 10.34 3.54
CA SER A 78 47.79 9.82 3.88
C SER A 78 48.69 9.72 2.64
N ALA A 79 48.19 9.18 1.51
CA ALA A 79 48.94 9.05 0.26
C ALA A 79 49.32 10.43 -0.30
N SER A 80 48.39 11.40 -0.28
CA SER A 80 48.60 12.78 -0.74
C SER A 80 49.64 13.50 0.09
N LYS A 81 49.59 13.38 1.44
CA LYS A 81 50.64 13.93 2.31
C LYS A 81 52.01 13.31 2.06
N THR A 82 52.04 12.01 1.76
CA THR A 82 53.29 11.31 1.43
C THR A 82 53.88 11.80 0.09
N ASN A 83 53.03 11.93 -0.93
CA ASN A 83 53.43 12.44 -2.24
C ASN A 83 53.94 13.89 -2.16
N ALA A 84 53.22 14.75 -1.44
CA ALA A 84 53.63 16.13 -1.22
C ALA A 84 55.01 16.22 -0.55
N ARG A 85 55.26 15.38 0.48
CA ARG A 85 56.56 15.29 1.16
C ARG A 85 57.66 14.78 0.23
N SER A 86 57.40 13.73 -0.57
CA SER A 86 58.36 13.20 -1.53
C SER A 86 58.74 14.25 -2.58
N LYS A 87 57.78 15.00 -3.11
CA LYS A 87 58.02 16.13 -4.04
C LYS A 87 58.90 17.22 -3.41
N GLN A 88 58.65 17.57 -2.16
CA GLN A 88 59.45 18.55 -1.42
C GLN A 88 60.90 18.04 -1.17
N LEU A 89 61.07 16.77 -0.83
CA LEU A 89 62.42 16.19 -0.64
C LEU A 89 63.21 16.05 -1.96
N LEU A 90 62.52 15.84 -3.08
CA LEU A 90 63.17 15.83 -4.40
C LEU A 90 63.76 17.19 -4.74
N THR A 91 63.08 18.32 -4.43
CA THR A 91 63.62 19.66 -4.67
C THR A 91 64.89 19.91 -3.84
N GLY A 92 65.07 19.25 -2.72
CA GLY A 92 66.26 19.23 -1.89
C GLY A 92 67.30 18.16 -2.27
N ASN A 93 67.11 17.43 -3.36
CA ASN A 93 67.95 16.28 -3.78
C ASN A 93 68.11 15.18 -2.71
N ALA A 94 67.12 15.06 -1.81
CA ALA A 94 67.16 14.07 -0.71
C ALA A 94 66.55 12.72 -1.09
N VAL A 95 65.82 12.61 -2.19
CA VAL A 95 65.19 11.38 -2.72
C VAL A 95 65.33 11.29 -4.23
N SER A 96 65.20 10.07 -4.80
CA SER A 96 65.23 9.83 -6.24
C SER A 96 63.86 10.16 -6.89
N GLN A 97 63.85 10.45 -8.20
CA GLN A 97 62.66 10.65 -9.01
C GLN A 97 61.70 9.44 -8.88
N GLN A 98 62.24 8.22 -8.87
CA GLN A 98 61.46 6.98 -8.72
C GLN A 98 60.58 6.98 -7.46
N ILE A 99 61.07 7.49 -6.33
CA ILE A 99 60.28 7.59 -5.07
C ILE A 99 59.11 8.55 -5.25
N VAL A 100 59.26 9.62 -6.00
CA VAL A 100 58.17 10.57 -6.30
C VAL A 100 57.17 9.93 -7.24
N ASP A 101 57.60 9.26 -8.29
CA ASP A 101 56.72 8.57 -9.23
C ASP A 101 55.91 7.47 -8.55
N ASP A 102 56.52 6.68 -7.66
CA ASP A 102 55.84 5.66 -6.85
C ASP A 102 54.81 6.27 -5.90
N SER A 103 55.15 7.40 -5.26
CA SER A 103 54.20 8.09 -4.35
C SER A 103 53.04 8.77 -5.09
N GLU A 104 53.28 9.24 -6.32
CA GLU A 104 52.22 9.78 -7.17
C GLU A 104 51.28 8.68 -7.68
N ALA A 105 51.81 7.54 -8.09
CA ALA A 105 51.05 6.37 -8.48
C ALA A 105 50.15 5.86 -7.29
N ALA A 106 50.72 5.85 -6.07
CA ALA A 106 49.98 5.51 -4.86
C ALA A 106 48.83 6.47 -4.55
N GLU A 107 49.04 7.79 -4.71
CA GLU A 107 47.99 8.79 -4.56
C GLU A 107 46.89 8.61 -5.62
N GLN A 108 47.24 8.40 -6.88
CA GLN A 108 46.24 8.16 -7.95
C GLN A 108 45.43 6.89 -7.69
N SER A 109 46.07 5.82 -7.23
CA SER A 109 45.39 4.58 -6.84
C SER A 109 44.42 4.80 -5.67
N ALA A 110 44.85 5.53 -4.65
CA ALA A 110 43.97 5.87 -3.51
C ALA A 110 42.80 6.74 -3.96
N ARG A 111 43.00 7.69 -4.89
CA ARG A 111 41.93 8.51 -5.47
C ARG A 111 40.92 7.65 -6.25
N ALA A 112 41.38 6.73 -7.05
CA ALA A 112 40.53 5.81 -7.81
C ALA A 112 39.71 4.90 -6.88
N THR A 113 40.29 4.39 -5.79
CA THR A 113 39.59 3.56 -4.81
C THR A 113 38.54 4.37 -4.02
N LEU A 114 38.79 5.64 -3.71
CA LEU A 114 37.82 6.53 -3.12
C LEU A 114 36.62 6.78 -4.08
N ALA A 115 36.90 7.06 -5.35
CA ALA A 115 35.87 7.24 -6.36
C ALA A 115 34.97 5.99 -6.50
N SER A 116 35.56 4.79 -6.47
CA SER A 116 34.84 3.53 -6.48
C SER A 116 33.92 3.38 -5.23
N ALA A 117 34.43 3.71 -4.04
CA ALA A 117 33.64 3.66 -2.81
C ALA A 117 32.47 4.68 -2.83
N GLN A 118 32.69 5.87 -3.38
CA GLN A 118 31.62 6.88 -3.56
C GLN A 118 30.55 6.40 -4.55
N ALA A 119 30.93 5.75 -5.64
CA ALA A 119 30.00 5.15 -6.57
C ALA A 119 29.16 4.04 -5.91
N SER A 120 29.79 3.23 -5.06
CA SER A 120 29.10 2.19 -4.26
C SER A 120 28.08 2.81 -3.28
N LEU A 121 28.42 3.94 -2.65
CA LEU A 121 27.51 4.69 -1.79
C LEU A 121 26.31 5.23 -2.58
N ALA A 122 26.53 5.79 -3.75
CA ALA A 122 25.46 6.27 -4.63
C ALA A 122 24.52 5.13 -5.07
N ALA A 123 25.09 3.93 -5.33
CA ALA A 123 24.28 2.74 -5.60
C ALA A 123 23.42 2.32 -4.41
N SER A 124 23.94 2.44 -3.17
CA SER A 124 23.16 2.19 -1.95
C SER A 124 22.00 3.19 -1.79
N ASP A 125 22.22 4.47 -2.13
CA ASP A 125 21.15 5.48 -2.13
C ASP A 125 20.04 5.15 -3.14
N ALA A 126 20.41 4.72 -4.34
CA ALA A 126 19.44 4.27 -5.34
C ALA A 126 18.65 3.04 -4.86
N ALA A 127 19.31 2.11 -4.18
CA ALA A 127 18.65 0.93 -3.60
C ALA A 127 17.65 1.29 -2.49
N ILE A 128 17.94 2.31 -1.65
CA ILE A 128 17.01 2.83 -0.66
C ILE A 128 15.78 3.44 -1.34
N ASN A 129 15.98 4.23 -2.40
CA ASN A 129 14.86 4.84 -3.12
C ASN A 129 13.98 3.79 -3.78
N ALA A 130 14.56 2.72 -4.34
CA ALA A 130 13.81 1.59 -4.86
C ALA A 130 13.01 0.85 -3.76
N ALA A 131 13.61 0.64 -2.58
CA ALA A 131 12.91 0.05 -1.44
C ALA A 131 11.78 0.94 -0.91
N LYS A 132 11.95 2.27 -0.91
CA LYS A 132 10.88 3.22 -0.56
C LYS A 132 9.72 3.19 -1.54
N ALA A 133 9.99 3.02 -2.84
CA ALA A 133 8.92 2.84 -3.83
C ALA A 133 8.09 1.58 -3.54
N GLN A 134 8.69 0.51 -3.03
CA GLN A 134 7.95 -0.70 -2.63
C GLN A 134 6.99 -0.46 -1.45
N ILE A 135 7.28 0.51 -0.56
CA ILE A 135 6.32 0.91 0.49
C ILE A 135 5.08 1.52 -0.16
N VAL A 136 5.25 2.43 -1.11
CA VAL A 136 4.14 3.07 -1.81
C VAL A 136 3.28 2.04 -2.57
N ASP A 137 3.92 1.06 -3.21
CA ASP A 137 3.20 -0.02 -3.88
C ASP A 137 2.40 -0.88 -2.87
N ALA A 138 2.98 -1.17 -1.71
CA ALA A 138 2.31 -1.93 -0.65
C ALA A 138 1.15 -1.13 -0.01
N GLU A 139 1.29 0.19 0.15
CA GLU A 139 0.21 1.08 0.62
C GLU A 139 -0.94 1.11 -0.38
N ALA A 140 -0.66 1.24 -1.68
CA ALA A 140 -1.68 1.17 -2.72
C ALA A 140 -2.43 -0.17 -2.73
N ALA A 141 -1.74 -1.28 -2.43
CA ALA A 141 -2.39 -2.59 -2.29
C ALA A 141 -3.31 -2.67 -1.06
N VAL A 142 -2.98 -1.98 0.04
CA VAL A 142 -3.87 -1.84 1.21
C VAL A 142 -5.12 -1.04 0.85
N ASP A 143 -4.96 0.09 0.16
CA ASP A 143 -6.09 0.93 -0.25
C ASP A 143 -7.03 0.18 -1.19
N ALA A 144 -6.48 -0.59 -2.15
CA ALA A 144 -7.28 -1.44 -3.03
C ALA A 144 -8.06 -2.50 -2.26
N ALA A 145 -7.41 -3.20 -1.31
CA ALA A 145 -8.07 -4.22 -0.49
C ALA A 145 -9.14 -3.60 0.44
N GLN A 146 -8.94 -2.37 0.89
CA GLN A 146 -9.94 -1.64 1.67
C GLN A 146 -11.16 -1.27 0.83
N ALA A 147 -10.96 -0.79 -0.39
CA ALA A 147 -12.04 -0.46 -1.33
C ALA A 147 -12.88 -1.70 -1.70
N ASP A 148 -12.23 -2.87 -1.84
CA ASP A 148 -12.93 -4.15 -2.05
C ASP A 148 -13.86 -4.48 -0.86
N ILE A 149 -13.42 -4.27 0.37
CA ILE A 149 -14.24 -4.48 1.57
C ILE A 149 -15.43 -3.52 1.57
N GLU A 150 -15.22 -2.24 1.31
CA GLU A 150 -16.29 -1.22 1.27
C GLU A 150 -17.33 -1.55 0.20
N SER A 151 -16.90 -2.05 -0.96
CA SER A 151 -17.81 -2.53 -2.01
C SER A 151 -18.69 -3.68 -1.52
N ILE A 152 -18.09 -4.67 -0.83
CA ILE A 152 -18.84 -5.81 -0.29
C ILE A 152 -19.77 -5.36 0.85
N GLU A 153 -19.35 -4.43 1.70
CA GLU A 153 -20.19 -3.85 2.76
C GLU A 153 -21.41 -3.12 2.18
N THR A 154 -21.22 -2.41 1.08
CA THR A 154 -22.34 -1.77 0.36
C THR A 154 -23.31 -2.84 -0.17
N ASP A 155 -22.80 -3.92 -0.77
CA ASP A 155 -23.63 -5.03 -1.21
C ASP A 155 -24.42 -5.69 -0.07
N ILE A 156 -23.79 -5.84 1.10
CA ILE A 156 -24.45 -6.37 2.32
C ILE A 156 -25.52 -5.37 2.82
N ALA A 157 -25.24 -4.08 2.80
CA ALA A 157 -26.21 -3.07 3.18
C ALA A 157 -27.43 -3.05 2.25
N ASP A 158 -27.19 -3.19 0.94
CA ASP A 158 -28.24 -3.26 -0.09
C ASP A 158 -29.05 -4.57 -0.02
N ALA A 159 -28.51 -5.62 0.58
CA ALA A 159 -29.23 -6.87 0.86
C ALA A 159 -30.34 -6.68 1.92
N THR A 160 -30.32 -5.58 2.65
CA THR A 160 -31.39 -5.19 3.58
C THR A 160 -32.31 -4.19 2.90
N LEU A 161 -33.48 -4.65 2.44
CA LEU A 161 -34.46 -3.80 1.76
C LEU A 161 -35.16 -2.89 2.78
N LYS A 162 -34.98 -1.58 2.61
CA LYS A 162 -35.60 -0.54 3.46
C LYS A 162 -36.64 0.23 2.66
N SER A 163 -37.66 0.75 3.35
CA SER A 163 -38.66 1.63 2.73
C SER A 163 -38.02 2.96 2.33
N PRO A 164 -38.17 3.41 1.07
CA PRO A 164 -37.66 4.72 0.62
C PRO A 164 -38.55 5.88 1.11
N ARG A 165 -39.79 5.62 1.50
CA ARG A 165 -40.80 6.62 1.92
C ARG A 165 -41.79 6.02 2.90
N ASP A 166 -42.58 6.86 3.55
CA ASP A 166 -43.70 6.43 4.35
C ASP A 166 -44.83 5.93 3.44
N GLY A 167 -45.53 4.87 3.85
CA GLY A 167 -46.57 4.31 3.02
C GLY A 167 -47.19 3.04 3.62
N ARG A 168 -48.11 2.43 2.87
CA ARG A 168 -48.77 1.18 3.25
C ARG A 168 -48.38 0.08 2.27
N VAL A 169 -48.04 -1.10 2.79
CA VAL A 169 -47.81 -2.30 1.99
C VAL A 169 -49.12 -2.75 1.36
N GLN A 170 -49.22 -2.70 0.04
CA GLN A 170 -50.42 -3.08 -0.69
C GLN A 170 -50.49 -4.60 -0.87
N TYR A 171 -49.48 -5.19 -1.43
CA TYR A 171 -49.36 -6.64 -1.56
C TYR A 171 -47.88 -7.05 -1.67
N ARG A 172 -47.67 -8.31 -1.35
CA ARG A 172 -46.36 -8.95 -1.38
C ARG A 172 -46.23 -9.76 -2.67
N ILE A 173 -45.20 -9.47 -3.47
CA ILE A 173 -44.94 -10.11 -4.77
C ILE A 173 -44.06 -11.36 -4.58
N ALA A 174 -43.02 -11.25 -3.76
CA ALA A 174 -42.08 -12.34 -3.52
C ALA A 174 -42.37 -13.09 -2.23
N GLN A 175 -41.88 -14.35 -2.15
CA GLN A 175 -42.00 -15.21 -0.97
C GLN A 175 -40.62 -15.48 -0.35
N PRO A 176 -40.53 -15.73 0.97
CA PRO A 176 -39.32 -16.17 1.62
C PRO A 176 -38.78 -17.44 0.95
N GLY A 177 -37.46 -17.47 0.70
CA GLY A 177 -36.79 -18.59 0.00
C GLY A 177 -36.70 -18.44 -1.51
N GLU A 178 -37.39 -17.46 -2.11
CA GLU A 178 -37.36 -17.21 -3.54
C GLU A 178 -36.05 -16.54 -3.97
N VAL A 179 -35.56 -16.86 -5.15
CA VAL A 179 -34.37 -16.26 -5.77
C VAL A 179 -34.81 -15.10 -6.66
N LEU A 180 -34.37 -13.91 -6.32
CA LEU A 180 -34.69 -12.70 -7.06
C LEU A 180 -33.55 -12.30 -7.98
N SER A 181 -33.88 -11.91 -9.20
CA SER A 181 -32.93 -11.25 -10.10
C SER A 181 -32.69 -9.81 -9.69
N ALA A 182 -31.61 -9.19 -10.21
CA ALA A 182 -31.38 -7.77 -10.02
C ALA A 182 -32.58 -6.95 -10.56
N GLY A 183 -33.13 -6.06 -9.72
CA GLY A 183 -34.33 -5.29 -10.03
C GLY A 183 -35.66 -6.02 -9.82
N GLY A 184 -35.65 -7.24 -9.28
CA GLY A 184 -36.86 -8.00 -8.93
C GLY A 184 -37.73 -7.24 -7.91
N ARG A 185 -39.04 -7.25 -8.10
CA ARG A 185 -39.99 -6.59 -7.21
C ARG A 185 -40.29 -7.50 -6.02
N VAL A 186 -40.18 -6.98 -4.80
CA VAL A 186 -40.42 -7.72 -3.55
C VAL A 186 -41.80 -7.36 -2.98
N LEU A 187 -42.09 -6.07 -2.90
CA LEU A 187 -43.28 -5.50 -2.28
C LEU A 187 -43.83 -4.35 -3.12
N ASN A 188 -45.12 -4.11 -3.06
CA ASN A 188 -45.74 -2.89 -3.59
C ASN A 188 -46.12 -1.98 -2.41
N LEU A 189 -45.61 -0.73 -2.45
CA LEU A 189 -45.90 0.30 -1.46
C LEU A 189 -46.79 1.37 -2.09
N VAL A 190 -47.87 1.78 -1.39
CA VAL A 190 -48.71 2.90 -1.78
C VAL A 190 -48.47 4.04 -0.80
N ASP A 191 -48.15 5.19 -1.35
CA ASP A 191 -48.06 6.44 -0.65
C ASP A 191 -49.47 6.98 -0.44
N LEU A 192 -49.90 7.13 0.82
CA LEU A 192 -51.22 7.64 1.17
C LEU A 192 -51.22 9.16 1.40
N GLY A 193 -50.04 9.81 1.30
CA GLY A 193 -49.91 11.26 1.47
C GLY A 193 -50.28 12.06 0.21
N ASP A 194 -50.38 11.43 -0.95
CA ASP A 194 -50.62 12.08 -2.24
C ASP A 194 -51.79 11.38 -2.96
N VAL A 195 -52.98 11.55 -2.42
CA VAL A 195 -54.20 10.97 -3.00
C VAL A 195 -54.92 12.03 -3.81
N TYR A 196 -54.92 11.87 -5.12
CA TYR A 196 -55.78 12.66 -6.02
C TYR A 196 -57.13 11.96 -6.25
N MET A 197 -58.24 12.65 -6.00
CA MET A 197 -59.57 12.25 -6.50
C MET A 197 -59.74 12.82 -7.91
N THR A 198 -59.91 11.97 -8.89
CA THR A 198 -60.39 12.32 -10.23
C THR A 198 -61.88 12.14 -10.32
#